data_57b0f85161dde5e12b6b5ae5a9f4b521
#
_entry.id   57b0f85161dde5e12b6b5ae5a9f4b521
#
_cell.length_a   1.000
_cell.length_b   1.000
_cell.length_c   1.000
_cell.angle_alpha   90.00
_cell.angle_beta   90.00
_cell.angle_gamma   90.00
#
_symmetry.space_group_name_H-M   'P 1'
#
loop_
_entity.id
_entity.type
_entity.pdbx_description
1 polymer ?
#
loop_
_entity_poly.entity_id
_entity_poly.type
_entity_poly.pdbx_seq_one_letter_code
_entity_poly.pdbx_strand_id
1 'polypeptide(L)'
;QPDPQPQPQPDPQPQPQPDPQPQPQPDPQPQPQPAPTGTWMQDSMGWWYRNADGSYPANTAVTIDRRVFRFDARGYMRTGWVMDQGSWFYHDANGYMVTGWLNLGGTYYYLRENGAMATGWQDLGGTWYYLNASGAMATGWINLGGTWYYLDANGAWVK
;
A
#
# COMPACT_ATOMS: atom_id res chain seq x y z
N GLN A 1 21.09 42.34 10.12
CA GLN A 1 21.22 41.90 8.73
C GLN A 1 20.24 40.73 8.53
N PRO A 2 19.25 40.85 7.62
CA PRO A 2 18.40 39.73 7.35
C PRO A 2 19.18 38.66 6.57
N ASP A 3 18.98 37.41 6.98
CA ASP A 3 19.52 36.26 6.26
C ASP A 3 19.07 36.28 4.79
N PRO A 4 19.95 35.98 3.84
CA PRO A 4 19.59 35.92 2.45
C PRO A 4 18.53 34.83 2.25
N GLN A 5 17.38 35.21 1.75
CA GLN A 5 16.37 34.24 1.28
C GLN A 5 17.01 33.33 0.24
N PRO A 6 16.78 32.04 0.31
CA PRO A 6 17.25 31.15 -0.75
C PRO A 6 16.62 31.60 -2.09
N GLN A 7 17.48 31.92 -3.05
CA GLN A 7 17.03 32.19 -4.40
C GLN A 7 16.31 30.98 -4.97
N PRO A 8 15.18 31.18 -5.70
CA PRO A 8 14.57 30.08 -6.42
C PRO A 8 15.62 29.48 -7.37
N GLN A 9 15.94 28.22 -7.12
CA GLN A 9 16.79 27.48 -8.08
C GLN A 9 16.01 27.32 -9.39
N PRO A 10 16.72 27.40 -10.53
CA PRO A 10 16.08 27.14 -11.82
C PRO A 10 15.43 25.75 -11.79
N ASP A 11 14.25 25.67 -12.41
CA ASP A 11 13.50 24.43 -12.54
C ASP A 11 14.42 23.27 -12.90
N PRO A 12 14.38 22.17 -12.12
CA PRO A 12 15.14 20.99 -12.51
C PRO A 12 14.65 20.52 -13.87
N GLN A 13 15.54 20.48 -14.82
CA GLN A 13 15.25 19.81 -16.09
C GLN A 13 14.74 18.40 -15.79
N PRO A 14 13.71 17.93 -16.47
CA PRO A 14 13.25 16.56 -16.31
C PRO A 14 14.46 15.65 -16.50
N GLN A 15 14.85 14.97 -15.41
CA GLN A 15 15.81 13.89 -15.52
C GLN A 15 15.22 12.83 -16.45
N PRO A 16 16.04 12.20 -17.29
CA PRO A 16 15.59 11.07 -18.06
C PRO A 16 14.90 10.11 -17.09
N GLN A 17 13.65 9.80 -17.36
CA GLN A 17 12.92 8.75 -16.64
C GLN A 17 13.85 7.56 -16.54
N PRO A 18 14.02 6.99 -15.35
CA PRO A 18 14.60 5.66 -15.30
C PRO A 18 13.77 4.80 -16.24
N ASP A 19 14.45 4.08 -17.12
CA ASP A 19 13.79 3.12 -18.01
C ASP A 19 12.73 2.38 -17.22
N PRO A 20 11.50 2.24 -17.74
CA PRO A 20 10.48 1.50 -17.05
C PRO A 20 11.07 0.13 -16.72
N GLN A 21 11.31 -0.10 -15.45
CA GLN A 21 11.62 -1.46 -15.00
C GLN A 21 10.50 -2.35 -15.58
N PRO A 22 10.86 -3.51 -16.13
CA PRO A 22 9.83 -4.42 -16.60
C PRO A 22 8.81 -4.55 -15.50
N GLN A 23 7.59 -4.09 -15.78
CA GLN A 23 6.48 -4.30 -14.86
C GLN A 23 6.49 -5.78 -14.51
N PRO A 24 6.42 -6.13 -13.22
CA PRO A 24 6.16 -7.51 -12.87
C PRO A 24 4.97 -7.92 -13.72
N GLN A 25 5.13 -8.98 -14.51
CA GLN A 25 4.00 -9.57 -15.20
C GLN A 25 2.87 -9.66 -14.17
N PRO A 26 1.65 -9.22 -14.50
CA PRO A 26 0.54 -9.47 -13.62
C PRO A 26 0.59 -10.95 -13.29
N ASP A 27 0.67 -11.25 -12.00
CA ASP A 27 0.53 -12.62 -11.54
C ASP A 27 -0.64 -13.23 -12.29
N PRO A 28 -0.51 -14.46 -12.81
CA PRO A 28 -1.60 -15.09 -13.51
C PRO A 28 -2.84 -14.94 -12.64
N GLN A 29 -3.85 -14.25 -13.17
CA GLN A 29 -5.11 -14.09 -12.45
C GLN A 29 -5.48 -15.46 -11.90
N PRO A 30 -5.72 -15.54 -10.57
CA PRO A 30 -6.21 -16.79 -10.03
C PRO A 30 -7.40 -17.17 -10.88
N GLN A 31 -7.36 -18.36 -11.46
CA GLN A 31 -8.55 -18.94 -12.08
C GLN A 31 -9.70 -18.77 -11.11
N PRO A 32 -10.93 -18.48 -11.58
CA PRO A 32 -12.06 -18.38 -10.69
C PRO A 32 -12.14 -19.66 -9.86
N GLN A 33 -11.55 -19.60 -8.67
CA GLN A 33 -11.78 -20.63 -7.67
C GLN A 33 -13.27 -20.57 -7.33
N PRO A 34 -13.93 -21.72 -7.28
CA PRO A 34 -15.29 -21.76 -6.76
C PRO A 34 -15.26 -21.02 -5.42
N ALA A 35 -16.21 -20.08 -5.25
CA ALA A 35 -16.30 -19.27 -4.04
C ALA A 35 -16.16 -20.19 -2.82
N PRO A 36 -15.20 -19.90 -1.90
CA PRO A 36 -15.02 -20.76 -0.76
C PRO A 36 -16.34 -20.83 0.01
N THR A 37 -16.94 -22.02 0.02
CA THR A 37 -18.13 -22.29 0.81
C THR A 37 -17.66 -22.58 2.22
N GLY A 38 -17.86 -21.63 3.11
CA GLY A 38 -17.48 -21.76 4.50
C GLY A 38 -18.24 -20.80 5.38
N THR A 39 -17.88 -20.75 6.62
CA THR A 39 -18.58 -19.96 7.64
C THR A 39 -17.57 -19.19 8.49
N TRP A 40 -17.84 -17.91 8.72
CA TRP A 40 -17.10 -17.12 9.68
C TRP A 40 -17.42 -17.56 11.10
N MET A 41 -16.40 -17.79 11.87
CA MET A 41 -16.46 -18.22 13.26
C MET A 41 -15.76 -17.19 14.14
N GLN A 42 -16.24 -17.03 15.36
CA GLN A 42 -15.62 -16.16 16.35
C GLN A 42 -15.46 -16.89 17.66
N ASP A 43 -14.32 -16.73 18.29
CA ASP A 43 -14.05 -17.18 19.65
C ASP A 43 -13.41 -16.05 20.46
N SER A 44 -12.92 -16.35 21.66
CA SER A 44 -12.30 -15.34 22.53
C SER A 44 -11.00 -14.74 21.97
N MET A 45 -10.39 -15.38 21.00
CA MET A 45 -9.15 -14.93 20.37
C MET A 45 -9.39 -14.06 19.14
N GLY A 46 -10.51 -14.23 18.45
CA GLY A 46 -10.86 -13.46 17.26
C GLY A 46 -11.70 -14.21 16.24
N TRP A 47 -11.68 -13.68 15.02
CA TRP A 47 -12.39 -14.25 13.88
C TRP A 47 -11.51 -15.22 13.10
N TRP A 48 -12.10 -16.33 12.65
CA TRP A 48 -11.48 -17.30 11.76
C TRP A 48 -12.50 -17.85 10.79
N TYR A 49 -12.05 -18.45 9.71
CA TYR A 49 -12.96 -18.97 8.67
C TYR A 49 -12.88 -20.49 8.61
N ARG A 50 -14.03 -21.12 8.78
CA ARG A 50 -14.15 -22.58 8.68
C ARG A 50 -14.62 -22.97 7.29
N ASN A 51 -13.78 -23.70 6.56
CA ASN A 51 -14.15 -24.27 5.28
C ASN A 51 -15.19 -25.38 5.45
N ALA A 52 -15.91 -25.73 4.35
CA ALA A 52 -16.94 -26.75 4.39
C ALA A 52 -16.46 -28.13 4.87
N ASP A 53 -15.18 -28.46 4.62
CA ASP A 53 -14.54 -29.69 5.05
C ASP A 53 -14.04 -29.65 6.52
N GLY A 54 -14.25 -28.55 7.23
CA GLY A 54 -13.83 -28.34 8.60
C GLY A 54 -12.40 -27.80 8.77
N SER A 55 -11.62 -27.69 7.69
CA SER A 55 -10.33 -27.03 7.71
C SER A 55 -10.47 -25.51 7.82
N TYR A 56 -9.36 -24.83 8.05
CA TYR A 56 -9.33 -23.36 8.09
C TYR A 56 -8.03 -22.84 7.48
N PRO A 57 -8.05 -21.67 6.82
CA PRO A 57 -6.84 -21.05 6.31
C PRO A 57 -5.98 -20.55 7.46
N ALA A 58 -4.67 -20.77 7.35
CA ALA A 58 -3.68 -20.30 8.30
C ALA A 58 -2.42 -19.86 7.55
N ASN A 59 -1.82 -18.77 8.01
CA ASN A 59 -0.60 -18.19 7.43
C ASN A 59 -0.71 -17.97 5.90
N THR A 60 -1.85 -17.43 5.47
CA THR A 60 -2.17 -17.27 4.05
C THR A 60 -3.17 -16.13 3.82
N ALA A 61 -3.27 -15.68 2.58
CA ALA A 61 -4.31 -14.78 2.11
C ALA A 61 -5.38 -15.57 1.36
N VAL A 62 -6.63 -15.25 1.59
CA VAL A 62 -7.79 -15.89 0.95
C VAL A 62 -8.80 -14.83 0.52
N THR A 63 -9.35 -14.98 -0.67
CA THR A 63 -10.47 -14.17 -1.13
C THR A 63 -11.78 -14.83 -0.73
N ILE A 64 -12.58 -14.11 0.06
CA ILE A 64 -13.90 -14.55 0.52
C ILE A 64 -14.88 -13.43 0.17
N ASP A 65 -15.93 -13.73 -0.58
CA ASP A 65 -16.93 -12.76 -1.02
C ASP A 65 -16.34 -11.50 -1.65
N ARG A 66 -15.36 -11.69 -2.56
CA ARG A 66 -14.64 -10.62 -3.28
C ARG A 66 -13.78 -9.72 -2.39
N ARG A 67 -13.52 -10.11 -1.15
CA ARG A 67 -12.64 -9.42 -0.22
C ARG A 67 -11.45 -10.29 0.10
N VAL A 68 -10.28 -9.68 0.16
CA VAL A 68 -9.06 -10.39 0.54
C VAL A 68 -8.87 -10.28 2.05
N PHE A 69 -8.70 -11.42 2.69
CA PHE A 69 -8.39 -11.53 4.12
C PHE A 69 -7.03 -12.19 4.28
N ARG A 70 -6.34 -11.86 5.34
CA ARG A 70 -5.14 -12.58 5.75
C ARG A 70 -5.34 -13.19 7.12
N PHE A 71 -4.82 -14.41 7.26
CA PHE A 71 -4.93 -15.19 8.47
C PHE A 71 -3.54 -15.45 9.03
N ASP A 72 -3.40 -15.38 10.34
CA ASP A 72 -2.15 -15.68 11.01
C ASP A 72 -1.84 -17.20 11.03
N ALA A 73 -0.72 -17.58 11.62
CA ALA A 73 -0.32 -18.99 11.71
C ALA A 73 -1.30 -19.85 12.51
N ARG A 74 -2.13 -19.24 13.33
CA ARG A 74 -3.16 -19.91 14.15
C ARG A 74 -4.53 -19.93 13.46
N GLY A 75 -4.66 -19.27 12.31
CA GLY A 75 -5.89 -19.18 11.53
C GLY A 75 -6.78 -17.99 11.88
N TYR A 76 -6.32 -17.05 12.70
CA TYR A 76 -7.11 -15.86 13.03
C TYR A 76 -6.95 -14.77 11.99
N MET A 77 -8.08 -14.13 11.66
CA MET A 77 -8.15 -12.98 10.74
C MET A 77 -7.29 -11.83 11.25
N ARG A 78 -6.46 -11.28 10.38
CA ARG A 78 -5.58 -10.16 10.70
C ARG A 78 -6.22 -8.83 10.36
N THR A 79 -5.91 -7.82 11.17
CA THR A 79 -6.25 -6.42 10.96
C THR A 79 -5.00 -5.56 11.09
N GLY A 80 -5.03 -4.32 10.58
CA GLY A 80 -3.89 -3.43 10.59
C GLY A 80 -2.82 -3.82 9.56
N TRP A 81 -1.59 -3.40 9.81
CA TRP A 81 -0.47 -3.70 8.92
C TRP A 81 -0.02 -5.15 9.02
N VAL A 82 0.14 -5.78 7.87
CA VAL A 82 0.59 -7.16 7.75
C VAL A 82 1.73 -7.23 6.75
N MET A 83 2.87 -7.78 7.16
CA MET A 83 3.97 -8.12 6.25
C MET A 83 3.72 -9.50 5.66
N ASP A 84 3.73 -9.59 4.35
CA ASP A 84 3.56 -10.84 3.63
C ASP A 84 4.45 -10.83 2.38
N GLN A 85 5.32 -11.84 2.26
CA GLN A 85 6.25 -12.02 1.15
C GLN A 85 7.03 -10.73 0.77
N GLY A 86 7.50 -10.00 1.78
CA GLY A 86 8.32 -8.81 1.60
C GLY A 86 7.56 -7.52 1.29
N SER A 87 6.24 -7.55 1.28
CA SER A 87 5.38 -6.37 1.08
C SER A 87 4.49 -6.13 2.30
N TRP A 88 4.20 -4.86 2.55
CA TRP A 88 3.24 -4.47 3.57
C TRP A 88 1.84 -4.33 2.97
N PHE A 89 0.87 -4.90 3.67
CA PHE A 89 -0.57 -4.79 3.37
C PHE A 89 -1.29 -4.21 4.56
N TYR A 90 -2.43 -3.56 4.32
CA TYR A 90 -3.27 -3.05 5.40
C TYR A 90 -4.67 -3.66 5.31
N HIS A 91 -5.11 -4.20 6.44
CA HIS A 91 -6.46 -4.73 6.59
C HIS A 91 -7.23 -3.86 7.59
N ASP A 92 -8.43 -3.45 7.22
CA ASP A 92 -9.26 -2.62 8.09
C ASP A 92 -9.82 -3.42 9.29
N ALA A 93 -10.64 -2.78 10.11
CA ALA A 93 -11.22 -3.42 11.29
C ALA A 93 -12.11 -4.62 10.96
N ASN A 94 -12.61 -4.71 9.72
CA ASN A 94 -13.39 -5.85 9.23
C ASN A 94 -12.52 -6.95 8.61
N GLY A 95 -11.20 -6.74 8.58
CA GLY A 95 -10.25 -7.64 7.91
C GLY A 95 -10.11 -7.44 6.41
N TYR A 96 -10.79 -6.47 5.83
CA TYR A 96 -10.76 -6.21 4.39
C TYR A 96 -9.42 -5.60 3.99
N MET A 97 -8.76 -6.17 2.98
CA MET A 97 -7.55 -5.59 2.40
C MET A 97 -7.88 -4.23 1.76
N VAL A 98 -7.16 -3.20 2.18
CA VAL A 98 -7.32 -1.84 1.67
C VAL A 98 -6.47 -1.64 0.42
N THR A 99 -7.02 -0.95 -0.57
CA THR A 99 -6.32 -0.47 -1.76
C THR A 99 -6.55 1.02 -1.93
N GLY A 100 -5.65 1.71 -2.65
CA GLY A 100 -5.73 3.15 -2.83
C GLY A 100 -5.19 3.93 -1.64
N TRP A 101 -5.62 5.18 -1.51
CA TRP A 101 -5.18 6.05 -0.43
C TRP A 101 -5.74 5.63 0.93
N LEU A 102 -4.89 5.63 1.93
CA LEU A 102 -5.21 5.29 3.31
C LEU A 102 -4.71 6.40 4.23
N ASN A 103 -5.59 6.98 5.02
CA ASN A 103 -5.25 7.96 6.06
C ASN A 103 -5.29 7.31 7.44
N LEU A 104 -4.15 7.26 8.09
CA LEU A 104 -4.02 6.76 9.46
C LEU A 104 -3.53 7.90 10.37
N GLY A 105 -4.47 8.54 11.05
CA GLY A 105 -4.14 9.60 11.99
C GLY A 105 -3.45 10.81 11.37
N GLY A 106 -3.74 11.13 10.11
CA GLY A 106 -3.14 12.25 9.38
C GLY A 106 -1.93 11.87 8.51
N THR A 107 -1.45 10.65 8.60
CA THR A 107 -0.42 10.13 7.70
C THR A 107 -1.07 9.37 6.56
N TYR A 108 -0.75 9.75 5.34
CA TYR A 108 -1.30 9.11 4.15
C TYR A 108 -0.34 8.05 3.61
N TYR A 109 -0.92 6.90 3.25
CA TYR A 109 -0.25 5.80 2.58
C TYR A 109 -0.97 5.47 1.28
N TYR A 110 -0.26 4.87 0.35
CA TYR A 110 -0.89 4.39 -0.87
C TYR A 110 -0.69 2.87 -1.01
N LEU A 111 -1.80 2.15 -1.09
CA LEU A 111 -1.81 0.71 -1.33
C LEU A 111 -2.16 0.49 -2.80
N ARG A 112 -1.31 -0.25 -3.51
CA ARG A 112 -1.51 -0.57 -4.93
C ARG A 112 -2.74 -1.45 -5.13
N GLU A 113 -3.13 -1.69 -6.37
CA GLU A 113 -4.26 -2.58 -6.68
C GLU A 113 -4.13 -3.98 -6.06
N ASN A 114 -2.92 -4.50 -5.98
CA ASN A 114 -2.65 -5.78 -5.32
C ASN A 114 -2.60 -5.69 -3.79
N GLY A 115 -2.82 -4.51 -3.22
CA GLY A 115 -2.77 -4.22 -1.80
C GLY A 115 -1.37 -3.88 -1.25
N ALA A 116 -0.31 -4.04 -2.02
CA ALA A 116 1.04 -3.77 -1.55
C ALA A 116 1.26 -2.27 -1.32
N MET A 117 1.83 -1.91 -0.17
CA MET A 117 2.18 -0.52 0.16
C MET A 117 3.21 0.02 -0.84
N ALA A 118 2.92 1.18 -1.42
CA ALA A 118 3.82 1.87 -2.31
C ALA A 118 4.89 2.64 -1.55
N THR A 119 6.09 2.69 -2.11
CA THR A 119 7.19 3.57 -1.69
C THR A 119 7.82 4.23 -2.91
N GLY A 120 8.51 5.36 -2.70
CA GLY A 120 9.12 6.10 -3.80
C GLY A 120 8.09 6.91 -4.61
N TRP A 121 8.50 7.28 -5.80
CA TRP A 121 7.64 8.04 -6.71
C TRP A 121 6.49 7.19 -7.26
N GLN A 122 5.29 7.75 -7.23
CA GLN A 122 4.09 7.14 -7.80
C GLN A 122 3.37 8.14 -8.71
N ASP A 123 3.12 7.74 -9.94
CA ASP A 123 2.26 8.49 -10.87
C ASP A 123 0.83 7.97 -10.74
N LEU A 124 -0.05 8.80 -10.25
CA LEU A 124 -1.45 8.45 -10.07
C LEU A 124 -2.31 9.38 -10.94
N GLY A 125 -2.55 8.95 -12.16
CA GLY A 125 -3.37 9.70 -13.11
C GLY A 125 -2.73 11.00 -13.58
N GLY A 126 -1.40 11.05 -13.71
CA GLY A 126 -0.65 12.21 -14.15
C GLY A 126 -0.20 13.14 -13.02
N THR A 127 -0.58 12.86 -11.78
CA THR A 127 -0.10 13.55 -10.59
C THR A 127 0.92 12.66 -9.87
N TRP A 128 2.11 13.22 -9.62
CA TRP A 128 3.20 12.50 -8.97
C TRP A 128 3.19 12.75 -7.47
N TYR A 129 3.34 11.67 -6.72
CA TYR A 129 3.47 11.65 -5.26
C TYR A 129 4.74 10.93 -4.87
N TYR A 130 5.27 11.27 -3.72
CA TYR A 130 6.41 10.56 -3.15
C TYR A 130 6.06 9.97 -1.79
N LEU A 131 6.20 8.65 -1.69
CA LEU A 131 6.04 7.92 -0.44
C LEU A 131 7.44 7.58 0.08
N ASN A 132 7.73 7.93 1.32
CA ASN A 132 9.05 7.66 1.90
C ASN A 132 9.25 6.15 2.16
N ALA A 133 10.38 5.76 2.71
CA ALA A 133 10.71 4.36 2.96
C ALA A 133 9.71 3.66 3.92
N SER A 134 9.04 4.41 4.79
CA SER A 134 7.98 3.89 5.67
C SER A 134 6.61 3.87 5.01
N GLY A 135 6.49 4.30 3.76
CA GLY A 135 5.23 4.43 3.01
C GLY A 135 4.49 5.74 3.24
N ALA A 136 4.94 6.59 4.15
CA ALA A 136 4.28 7.86 4.43
C ALA A 136 4.42 8.84 3.27
N MET A 137 3.32 9.44 2.85
CA MET A 137 3.30 10.47 1.81
C MET A 137 4.08 11.71 2.27
N ALA A 138 5.03 12.15 1.43
CA ALA A 138 5.79 13.36 1.68
C ALA A 138 5.00 14.62 1.28
N THR A 139 5.21 15.70 2.03
CA THR A 139 4.75 17.05 1.70
C THR A 139 5.90 18.02 1.94
N GLY A 140 5.85 19.19 1.31
CA GLY A 140 6.92 20.17 1.43
C GLY A 140 8.17 19.79 0.64
N TRP A 141 9.29 20.37 1.02
CA TRP A 141 10.57 20.11 0.37
C TRP A 141 11.18 18.80 0.79
N ILE A 142 11.61 18.01 -0.19
CA ILE A 142 12.36 16.77 0.03
C ILE A 142 13.64 16.78 -0.80
N ASN A 143 14.70 16.17 -0.27
CA ASN A 143 15.96 15.99 -0.97
C ASN A 143 16.17 14.52 -1.28
N LEU A 144 16.28 14.21 -2.56
CA LEU A 144 16.54 12.86 -3.03
C LEU A 144 17.83 12.84 -3.83
N GLY A 145 18.87 12.31 -3.23
CA GLY A 145 20.16 12.18 -3.88
C GLY A 145 20.78 13.51 -4.31
N GLY A 146 20.56 14.57 -3.56
CA GLY A 146 21.03 15.92 -3.86
C GLY A 146 20.09 16.78 -4.68
N THR A 147 18.99 16.24 -5.17
CA THR A 147 17.96 16.97 -5.90
C THR A 147 16.79 17.29 -4.97
N TRP A 148 16.36 18.56 -4.99
CA TRP A 148 15.24 19.03 -4.20
C TRP A 148 13.96 18.99 -5.02
N TYR A 149 12.89 18.49 -4.38
CA TYR A 149 11.53 18.45 -4.92
C TYR A 149 10.57 19.08 -3.95
N TYR A 150 9.54 19.72 -4.45
CA TYR A 150 8.46 20.29 -3.61
C TYR A 150 7.15 19.57 -3.85
N LEU A 151 6.59 19.03 -2.78
CA LEU A 151 5.27 18.42 -2.77
C LEU A 151 4.33 19.39 -2.05
N ASP A 152 3.16 19.65 -2.63
CA ASP A 152 2.19 20.53 -2.00
C ASP A 152 1.53 19.88 -0.75
N ALA A 153 0.59 20.59 -0.15
CA ALA A 153 -0.10 20.10 1.06
C ALA A 153 -0.88 18.80 0.82
N ASN A 154 -1.24 18.51 -0.43
CA ASN A 154 -1.92 17.28 -0.83
C ASN A 154 -0.94 16.18 -1.25
N GLY A 155 0.35 16.45 -1.20
CA GLY A 155 1.41 15.54 -1.61
C GLY A 155 1.73 15.55 -3.11
N ALA A 156 1.06 16.39 -3.90
CA ALA A 156 1.30 16.49 -5.33
C ALA A 156 2.61 17.22 -5.63
N TRP A 157 3.42 16.63 -6.50
CA TRP A 157 4.67 17.27 -6.93
C TRP A 157 4.38 18.51 -7.74
N VAL A 158 4.97 19.63 -7.32
CA VAL A 158 4.92 20.91 -8.01
C VAL A 158 6.15 21.02 -8.89
N LYS A 159 5.93 21.07 -10.21
CA LYS A 159 7.00 21.25 -11.22
C LYS A 159 7.47 22.69 -11.31
#